data_21a1ca6b6e215ec4274057cd9be5e404
#
_entry.id   21a1ca6b6e215ec4274057cd9be5e404
#
_cell.length_a   1.000
_cell.length_b   1.000
_cell.length_c   1.000
_cell.angle_alpha   90.00
_cell.angle_beta   90.00
_cell.angle_gamma   90.00
#
_symmetry.space_group_name_H-M   'P 1'
#
loop_
_entity.id
_entity.type
_entity.pdbx_description
1 polymer ?
#
loop_
_entity_poly.entity_id
_entity_poly.type
_entity_poly.pdbx_seq_one_letter_code
_entity_poly.pdbx_strand_id
1 'polypeptide(L)'
;MLKLRDNQWGFDIALDNPFRIFRVLREIAVSSIGEIDIVDLSRGDPGYGFSPSVRGREFYAFLLEIDTILNYPKEHFVSDNRDDFDTLWKKIQDHAHATYSPKKADKLIEDFYFFLTRIEKYSKEQGLNWDKKKIIFEIFKYSACSGGSYLDPQGEPLTRMVVANHYNERFGYGIDYKDLVFVQGVSHGIATAFKLFTNEKLEFLQKGDHVLITSPVYSPYNTMMENRGLKPYSIPVNPTTGQVEGDIDQLLKDAPQNIKMICLIDPNNPTGFMCNEEFLEKIAKFAKERNALIISDEVYGDFFFERKKTIIHFAPERTIMIGGRSKIERSTGLRFGEFIVKKEAQKYIPEQILKGKLDIAPDFMSLLVFAKAPGGGIRGEFQHVTFVTGPAQYMGIAHVIFGEDDRNEYLRRIRVNMESFYEILGLKYNKNLYYSCFDLMEIPGNTKKGMEPEEIFVGLAKKGVVLIPANLFFSEVERSKKDLRTMARASLPNLTFSNLQKAAKLIKEYITA
;
A
#
# COMPACT_ATOMS: atom_id res chain seq x y z
N MET A 1 -20.47 -21.84 -6.56
CA MET A 1 -19.43 -22.65 -7.21
C MET A 1 -19.13 -22.03 -8.57
N LEU A 2 -17.92 -21.52 -8.78
CA LEU A 2 -17.46 -21.08 -10.11
C LEU A 2 -17.37 -22.34 -10.98
N LYS A 3 -18.08 -22.37 -12.12
CA LYS A 3 -17.89 -23.44 -13.10
C LYS A 3 -16.42 -23.46 -13.52
N LEU A 4 -15.74 -24.58 -13.29
CA LEU A 4 -14.44 -24.84 -13.91
C LEU A 4 -14.64 -24.82 -15.42
N ARG A 5 -13.68 -24.29 -16.18
CA ARG A 5 -13.70 -24.39 -17.63
C ARG A 5 -13.52 -25.85 -18.03
N ASP A 6 -14.16 -26.25 -19.13
CA ASP A 6 -14.10 -27.61 -19.67
C ASP A 6 -12.74 -27.96 -20.31
N ASN A 7 -11.65 -27.27 -19.91
CA ASN A 7 -10.31 -27.67 -20.27
C ASN A 7 -9.67 -28.51 -19.16
N GLN A 8 -8.69 -29.32 -19.52
CA GLN A 8 -8.02 -30.24 -18.58
C GLN A 8 -7.34 -29.58 -17.37
N TRP A 9 -7.17 -28.24 -17.40
CA TRP A 9 -6.50 -27.45 -16.36
C TRP A 9 -7.47 -26.72 -15.44
N GLY A 10 -8.73 -26.59 -15.81
CA GLY A 10 -9.73 -25.84 -15.05
C GLY A 10 -9.59 -24.32 -15.10
N PHE A 11 -8.61 -23.79 -15.80
CA PHE A 11 -8.36 -22.35 -16.01
C PHE A 11 -7.66 -22.08 -17.34
N ASP A 12 -7.65 -20.82 -17.74
CA ASP A 12 -7.00 -20.32 -18.96
C ASP A 12 -6.21 -19.06 -18.59
N ILE A 13 -4.89 -19.13 -18.76
CA ILE A 13 -3.99 -18.03 -18.40
C ILE A 13 -4.33 -16.75 -19.18
N ALA A 14 -4.80 -16.86 -20.41
CA ALA A 14 -5.11 -15.70 -21.25
C ALA A 14 -6.45 -15.03 -20.87
N LEU A 15 -7.41 -15.78 -20.34
CA LEU A 15 -8.79 -15.34 -20.21
C LEU A 15 -9.30 -15.22 -18.76
N ASP A 16 -8.74 -16.00 -17.82
CA ASP A 16 -9.19 -15.98 -16.44
C ASP A 16 -8.52 -14.87 -15.60
N ASN A 17 -9.18 -14.45 -14.51
CA ASN A 17 -8.61 -13.45 -13.63
C ASN A 17 -7.57 -14.08 -12.66
N PRO A 18 -6.62 -13.27 -12.15
CA PRO A 18 -5.54 -13.74 -11.29
C PRO A 18 -5.99 -14.53 -10.06
N PHE A 19 -7.06 -14.09 -9.40
CA PHE A 19 -7.55 -14.72 -8.17
C PHE A 19 -8.13 -16.12 -8.42
N ARG A 20 -8.75 -16.34 -9.58
CA ARG A 20 -9.25 -17.66 -9.97
C ARG A 20 -8.10 -18.63 -10.22
N ILE A 21 -7.13 -18.22 -11.04
CA ILE A 21 -5.97 -19.04 -11.38
C ILE A 21 -5.18 -19.40 -10.12
N PHE A 22 -4.92 -18.43 -9.26
CA PHE A 22 -4.29 -18.64 -7.98
C PHE A 22 -5.00 -19.71 -7.13
N ARG A 23 -6.36 -19.62 -7.02
CA ARG A 23 -7.14 -20.60 -6.25
C ARG A 23 -6.99 -22.00 -6.81
N VAL A 24 -7.11 -22.17 -8.13
CA VAL A 24 -6.98 -23.47 -8.79
C VAL A 24 -5.59 -24.07 -8.60
N LEU A 25 -4.53 -23.28 -8.82
CA LEU A 25 -3.16 -23.74 -8.63
C LEU A 25 -2.88 -24.14 -7.17
N ARG A 26 -3.41 -23.38 -6.21
CA ARG A 26 -3.30 -23.73 -4.80
C ARG A 26 -4.06 -25.01 -4.44
N GLU A 27 -5.25 -25.20 -4.96
CA GLU A 27 -6.04 -26.44 -4.76
C GLU A 27 -5.30 -27.66 -5.35
N ILE A 28 -4.68 -27.53 -6.51
CA ILE A 28 -3.84 -28.57 -7.12
C ILE A 28 -2.65 -28.88 -6.21
N ALA A 29 -1.96 -27.87 -5.69
CA ALA A 29 -0.81 -28.07 -4.80
C ALA A 29 -1.23 -28.78 -3.50
N VAL A 30 -2.32 -28.33 -2.85
CA VAL A 30 -2.86 -28.97 -1.64
C VAL A 30 -3.20 -30.45 -1.88
N SER A 31 -3.88 -30.73 -2.99
CA SER A 31 -4.27 -32.11 -3.35
C SER A 31 -3.10 -33.02 -3.68
N SER A 32 -1.97 -32.45 -4.12
CA SER A 32 -0.80 -33.21 -4.55
C SER A 32 0.17 -33.56 -3.42
N ILE A 33 0.42 -32.61 -2.51
CA ILE A 33 1.47 -32.77 -1.47
C ILE A 33 1.01 -32.42 -0.05
N GLY A 34 -0.23 -31.98 0.14
CA GLY A 34 -0.74 -31.48 1.41
C GLY A 34 -0.41 -30.02 1.68
N GLU A 35 -1.16 -29.38 2.58
CA GLU A 35 -1.08 -27.92 2.81
C GLU A 35 0.22 -27.47 3.48
N ILE A 36 0.83 -28.31 4.31
CA ILE A 36 2.03 -27.96 5.12
C ILE A 36 3.27 -27.83 4.23
N ASP A 37 3.35 -28.58 3.15
CA ASP A 37 4.54 -28.64 2.30
C ASP A 37 4.57 -27.62 1.16
N ILE A 38 3.49 -26.87 0.99
CA ILE A 38 3.35 -25.88 -0.08
C ILE A 38 4.21 -24.65 0.21
N VAL A 39 4.94 -24.20 -0.81
CA VAL A 39 5.56 -22.88 -0.82
C VAL A 39 4.77 -21.96 -1.74
N ASP A 40 3.97 -21.07 -1.15
CA ASP A 40 3.08 -20.18 -1.85
C ASP A 40 3.76 -18.84 -2.15
N LEU A 41 4.21 -18.64 -3.37
CA LEU A 41 4.85 -17.43 -3.90
C LEU A 41 3.84 -16.47 -4.56
N SER A 42 2.57 -16.84 -4.61
CA SER A 42 1.55 -16.08 -5.33
C SER A 42 0.98 -14.91 -4.53
N ARG A 43 1.01 -14.99 -3.20
CA ARG A 43 0.39 -13.98 -2.33
C ARG A 43 1.27 -12.74 -2.18
N GLY A 44 0.67 -11.58 -2.36
CA GLY A 44 1.30 -10.29 -2.04
C GLY A 44 1.28 -9.92 -0.55
N ASP A 45 1.01 -10.89 0.33
CA ASP A 45 0.95 -10.71 1.77
C ASP A 45 2.32 -11.00 2.41
N PRO A 46 2.90 -10.13 3.25
CA PRO A 46 4.16 -10.39 3.95
C PRO A 46 4.02 -11.36 5.13
N GLY A 47 2.83 -11.92 5.34
CA GLY A 47 2.34 -12.37 6.64
C GLY A 47 2.87 -13.65 7.26
N TYR A 48 3.47 -14.62 6.53
CA TYR A 48 3.80 -15.90 7.18
C TYR A 48 5.21 -15.99 7.74
N GLY A 49 6.15 -15.26 7.19
CA GLY A 49 7.56 -15.30 7.64
C GLY A 49 7.93 -14.25 8.69
N PHE A 50 7.11 -13.22 8.84
CA PHE A 50 7.42 -12.06 9.69
C PHE A 50 6.15 -11.50 10.33
N SER A 51 6.13 -11.41 11.64
CA SER A 51 5.06 -10.71 12.36
C SER A 51 5.30 -9.19 12.35
N PRO A 52 4.25 -8.38 12.54
CA PRO A 52 4.40 -6.97 12.88
C PRO A 52 5.30 -6.77 14.09
N SER A 53 5.84 -5.57 14.27
CA SER A 53 6.74 -5.25 15.38
C SER A 53 6.21 -5.77 16.73
N VAL A 54 7.03 -6.58 17.41
CA VAL A 54 6.70 -7.11 18.75
C VAL A 54 6.60 -5.96 19.73
N ARG A 55 7.59 -5.04 19.73
CA ARG A 55 7.62 -3.88 20.61
C ARG A 55 6.41 -2.96 20.38
N GLY A 56 6.03 -2.73 19.12
CA GLY A 56 4.83 -1.95 18.79
C GLY A 56 3.54 -2.59 19.31
N ARG A 57 3.42 -3.92 19.24
CA ARG A 57 2.26 -4.64 19.77
C ARG A 57 2.20 -4.63 21.30
N GLU A 58 3.33 -4.83 21.96
CA GLU A 58 3.42 -4.75 23.43
C GLU A 58 3.07 -3.35 23.93
N PHE A 59 3.59 -2.33 23.26
CA PHE A 59 3.25 -0.94 23.55
C PHE A 59 1.76 -0.65 23.37
N TYR A 60 1.17 -1.10 22.25
CA TYR A 60 -0.26 -0.90 22.01
C TYR A 60 -1.13 -1.63 23.06
N ALA A 61 -0.76 -2.85 23.46
CA ALA A 61 -1.44 -3.55 24.56
C ALA A 61 -1.38 -2.75 25.87
N PHE A 62 -0.23 -2.14 26.16
CA PHE A 62 -0.09 -1.27 27.33
C PHE A 62 -0.96 -0.01 27.23
N LEU A 63 -1.11 0.60 26.05
CA LEU A 63 -2.05 1.72 25.86
C LEU A 63 -3.50 1.32 26.21
N LEU A 64 -3.93 0.11 25.85
CA LEU A 64 -5.29 -0.36 26.18
C LEU A 64 -5.49 -0.54 27.69
N GLU A 65 -4.47 -0.98 28.40
CA GLU A 65 -4.52 -1.08 29.87
C GLU A 65 -4.59 0.31 30.52
N ILE A 66 -3.79 1.26 30.03
CA ILE A 66 -3.82 2.65 30.52
C ILE A 66 -5.18 3.29 30.26
N ASP A 67 -5.82 3.07 29.11
CA ASP A 67 -7.18 3.54 28.82
C ASP A 67 -8.17 3.06 29.89
N THR A 68 -8.05 1.80 30.31
CA THR A 68 -8.90 1.21 31.33
C THR A 68 -8.70 1.85 32.71
N ILE A 69 -7.47 2.14 33.12
CA ILE A 69 -7.20 2.71 34.45
C ILE A 69 -7.47 4.21 34.53
N LEU A 70 -7.29 4.92 33.42
CA LEU A 70 -7.58 6.35 33.39
C LEU A 70 -9.09 6.62 33.34
N ASN A 71 -9.87 5.73 32.69
CA ASN A 71 -11.34 5.68 32.62
C ASN A 71 -12.02 7.06 32.88
N TYR A 72 -11.71 8.03 32.03
CA TYR A 72 -12.19 9.40 32.22
C TYR A 72 -13.69 9.50 31.97
N PRO A 73 -14.52 9.90 32.97
CA PRO A 73 -15.91 10.26 32.73
C PRO A 73 -16.03 11.38 31.69
N LYS A 74 -17.17 11.45 30.98
CA LYS A 74 -17.41 12.48 29.96
C LYS A 74 -17.12 13.90 30.43
N GLU A 75 -17.39 14.18 31.71
CA GLU A 75 -17.15 15.48 32.32
C GLU A 75 -15.66 15.88 32.35
N HIS A 76 -14.76 14.91 32.34
CA HIS A 76 -13.31 15.15 32.31
C HIS A 76 -12.80 15.58 30.95
N PHE A 77 -13.55 15.28 29.87
CA PHE A 77 -13.18 15.68 28.52
C PHE A 77 -13.53 17.14 28.20
N VAL A 78 -14.37 17.77 29.02
CA VAL A 78 -14.79 19.16 28.86
C VAL A 78 -13.96 20.12 29.72
N SER A 79 -13.38 19.63 30.83
CA SER A 79 -12.52 20.42 31.71
C SER A 79 -11.10 19.89 31.72
N ASP A 80 -10.23 20.59 31.05
CA ASP A 80 -8.79 20.32 30.83
C ASP A 80 -7.92 20.22 32.10
N ASN A 81 -8.51 20.09 33.33
CA ASN A 81 -7.82 20.60 34.49
C ASN A 81 -7.77 19.76 35.77
N ARG A 82 -8.16 18.48 35.80
CA ARG A 82 -8.24 17.81 37.10
C ARG A 82 -6.94 17.14 37.56
N ASP A 83 -6.21 16.50 36.66
CA ASP A 83 -4.92 15.88 37.00
C ASP A 83 -3.78 16.60 36.25
N ASP A 84 -2.72 16.96 36.94
CA ASP A 84 -1.48 17.42 36.30
C ASP A 84 -0.72 16.24 35.67
N PHE A 85 0.32 16.52 34.91
CA PHE A 85 1.12 15.47 34.26
C PHE A 85 1.73 14.51 35.26
N ASP A 86 2.22 14.99 36.39
CA ASP A 86 2.92 14.16 37.38
C ASP A 86 1.95 13.18 38.04
N THR A 87 0.73 13.60 38.34
CA THR A 87 -0.34 12.74 38.86
C THR A 87 -0.72 11.66 37.85
N LEU A 88 -0.92 12.00 36.59
CA LEU A 88 -1.22 11.04 35.54
C LEU A 88 -0.06 10.06 35.33
N TRP A 89 1.16 10.57 35.28
CA TRP A 89 2.36 9.79 35.09
C TRP A 89 2.57 8.78 36.23
N LYS A 90 2.35 9.21 37.45
CA LYS A 90 2.42 8.32 38.64
C LYS A 90 1.40 7.19 38.56
N LYS A 91 0.14 7.46 38.18
CA LYS A 91 -0.88 6.41 38.00
C LYS A 91 -0.42 5.35 36.97
N ILE A 92 0.18 5.79 35.88
CA ILE A 92 0.69 4.90 34.81
C ILE A 92 1.84 4.05 35.33
N GLN A 93 2.80 4.65 36.05
CA GLN A 93 3.92 3.94 36.67
C GLN A 93 3.48 2.92 37.71
N ASP A 94 2.60 3.33 38.63
CA ASP A 94 2.06 2.46 39.68
C ASP A 94 1.33 1.24 39.07
N HIS A 95 0.54 1.45 38.02
CA HIS A 95 -0.10 0.35 37.30
C HIS A 95 0.92 -0.60 36.65
N ALA A 96 1.90 -0.08 35.96
CA ALA A 96 2.91 -0.90 35.30
C ALA A 96 3.67 -1.78 36.30
N HIS A 97 4.10 -1.21 37.43
CA HIS A 97 4.81 -1.95 38.49
C HIS A 97 3.92 -2.93 39.24
N ALA A 98 2.62 -2.66 39.35
CA ALA A 98 1.66 -3.59 39.92
C ALA A 98 1.33 -4.79 39.02
N THR A 99 1.41 -4.60 37.71
CA THR A 99 0.96 -5.57 36.69
C THR A 99 2.10 -6.44 36.15
N TYR A 100 3.29 -5.87 36.00
CA TYR A 100 4.41 -6.51 35.31
C TYR A 100 5.62 -6.76 36.23
N SER A 101 6.52 -7.65 35.79
CA SER A 101 7.83 -7.77 36.42
C SER A 101 8.59 -6.43 36.32
N PRO A 102 9.46 -6.09 37.31
CA PRO A 102 10.14 -4.79 37.33
C PRO A 102 10.79 -4.41 35.99
N LYS A 103 11.57 -5.32 35.42
CA LYS A 103 12.23 -5.10 34.12
C LYS A 103 11.26 -4.80 32.98
N LYS A 104 10.09 -5.46 32.95
CA LYS A 104 9.07 -5.22 31.90
C LYS A 104 8.32 -3.92 32.16
N ALA A 105 8.00 -3.63 33.42
CA ALA A 105 7.37 -2.39 33.82
C ALA A 105 8.23 -1.18 33.42
N ASP A 106 9.51 -1.18 33.81
CA ASP A 106 10.45 -0.11 33.49
C ASP A 106 10.53 0.12 31.98
N LYS A 107 10.63 -0.95 31.19
CA LYS A 107 10.67 -0.83 29.73
C LYS A 107 9.39 -0.23 29.14
N LEU A 108 8.20 -0.63 29.59
CA LEU A 108 6.94 -0.08 29.09
C LEU A 108 6.76 1.40 29.47
N ILE A 109 7.19 1.79 30.67
CA ILE A 109 7.21 3.18 31.13
C ILE A 109 8.16 4.01 30.27
N GLU A 110 9.36 3.50 30.01
CA GLU A 110 10.35 4.14 29.12
C GLU A 110 9.83 4.30 27.69
N ASP A 111 9.22 3.23 27.14
CA ASP A 111 8.60 3.25 25.81
C ASP A 111 7.46 4.28 25.75
N PHE A 112 6.63 4.38 26.78
CA PHE A 112 5.56 5.36 26.80
C PHE A 112 6.08 6.80 26.93
N TYR A 113 7.09 7.03 27.74
CA TYR A 113 7.73 8.34 27.82
C TYR A 113 8.40 8.73 26.51
N PHE A 114 9.07 7.78 25.85
CA PHE A 114 9.64 7.98 24.52
C PHE A 114 8.57 8.35 23.50
N PHE A 115 7.45 7.63 23.48
CA PHE A 115 6.31 7.91 22.61
C PHE A 115 5.79 9.33 22.83
N LEU A 116 5.52 9.73 24.08
CA LEU A 116 5.06 11.08 24.41
C LEU A 116 6.05 12.15 23.92
N THR A 117 7.35 11.91 24.11
CA THR A 117 8.40 12.84 23.69
C THR A 117 8.47 12.99 22.16
N ARG A 118 8.30 11.88 21.44
CA ARG A 118 8.23 11.91 19.96
C ARG A 118 7.01 12.71 19.47
N ILE A 119 5.84 12.47 20.05
CA ILE A 119 4.62 13.19 19.71
C ILE A 119 4.74 14.69 20.05
N GLU A 120 5.31 15.03 21.20
CA GLU A 120 5.55 16.42 21.59
C GLU A 120 6.44 17.14 20.57
N LYS A 121 7.54 16.49 20.12
CA LYS A 121 8.39 16.98 19.04
C LYS A 121 7.59 17.21 17.76
N TYR A 122 6.84 16.21 17.31
CA TYR A 122 6.05 16.28 16.10
C TYR A 122 4.97 17.36 16.15
N SER A 123 4.32 17.54 17.32
CA SER A 123 3.33 18.58 17.51
C SER A 123 3.90 19.98 17.38
N LYS A 124 5.14 20.20 17.86
CA LYS A 124 5.87 21.47 17.69
C LYS A 124 6.21 21.73 16.22
N GLU A 125 6.70 20.73 15.52
CA GLU A 125 7.02 20.82 14.07
C GLU A 125 5.77 21.12 13.22
N GLN A 126 4.59 20.67 13.67
CA GLN A 126 3.30 20.88 13.03
C GLN A 126 2.53 22.12 13.58
N GLY A 127 3.15 22.91 14.46
CA GLY A 127 2.58 24.14 15.00
C GLY A 127 1.45 23.98 16.03
N LEU A 128 1.24 22.76 16.56
CA LEU A 128 0.20 22.46 17.56
C LEU A 128 0.66 22.74 19.00
N ASN A 129 1.98 22.62 19.27
CA ASN A 129 2.59 22.86 20.57
C ASN A 129 1.96 22.09 21.75
N TRP A 130 1.60 20.83 21.53
CA TRP A 130 1.07 19.96 22.60
C TRP A 130 2.17 19.55 23.57
N ASP A 131 1.90 19.65 24.86
CA ASP A 131 2.71 19.06 25.92
C ASP A 131 2.31 17.58 26.16
N LYS A 132 3.07 16.89 27.01
CA LYS A 132 2.83 15.48 27.32
C LYS A 132 1.46 15.25 27.98
N LYS A 133 0.96 16.18 28.82
CA LYS A 133 -0.38 16.11 29.40
C LYS A 133 -1.45 16.13 28.33
N LYS A 134 -1.36 17.08 27.40
CA LYS A 134 -2.28 17.18 26.26
C LYS A 134 -2.24 15.95 25.38
N ILE A 135 -1.07 15.38 25.15
CA ILE A 135 -0.89 14.15 24.35
C ILE A 135 -1.59 12.96 25.03
N ILE A 136 -1.40 12.76 26.35
CA ILE A 136 -2.10 11.72 27.12
C ILE A 136 -3.61 11.89 26.96
N PHE A 137 -4.11 13.11 27.11
CA PHE A 137 -5.52 13.42 26.90
C PHE A 137 -6.01 13.06 25.50
N GLU A 138 -5.25 13.41 24.45
CA GLU A 138 -5.63 13.12 23.06
C GLU A 138 -5.65 11.61 22.76
N ILE A 139 -4.77 10.80 23.39
CA ILE A 139 -4.75 9.35 23.23
C ILE A 139 -6.01 8.72 23.82
N PHE A 140 -6.39 9.13 25.03
CA PHE A 140 -7.40 8.44 25.83
C PHE A 140 -8.79 9.11 25.83
N LYS A 141 -8.90 10.33 25.28
CA LYS A 141 -10.22 10.97 25.16
C LYS A 141 -11.18 10.05 24.38
N TYR A 142 -12.38 9.89 24.92
CA TYR A 142 -13.42 9.05 24.34
C TYR A 142 -13.00 7.60 24.06
N SER A 143 -11.96 7.10 24.75
CA SER A 143 -11.36 5.79 24.50
C SER A 143 -11.01 5.58 23.02
N ALA A 144 -10.39 6.59 22.41
CA ALA A 144 -10.07 6.60 21.00
C ALA A 144 -9.18 5.42 20.58
N CYS A 145 -8.17 5.07 21.40
CA CYS A 145 -7.25 3.97 21.12
C CYS A 145 -7.90 2.58 21.24
N SER A 146 -8.98 2.44 22.01
CA SER A 146 -9.71 1.18 22.22
C SER A 146 -10.98 1.05 21.36
N GLY A 147 -11.37 2.09 20.64
CA GLY A 147 -12.55 2.08 19.77
C GLY A 147 -13.85 2.45 20.47
N GLY A 148 -13.77 3.18 21.59
CA GLY A 148 -14.94 3.56 22.39
C GLY A 148 -15.87 4.58 21.75
N SER A 149 -15.41 5.34 20.74
CA SER A 149 -16.19 6.39 20.11
C SER A 149 -15.92 6.52 18.61
N TYR A 150 -16.80 7.27 17.92
CA TYR A 150 -16.50 7.74 16.57
C TYR A 150 -15.36 8.74 16.61
N LEU A 151 -14.42 8.58 15.70
CA LEU A 151 -13.23 9.41 15.55
C LEU A 151 -13.45 10.50 14.49
N ASP A 152 -12.44 11.38 14.35
CA ASP A 152 -12.38 12.30 13.22
C ASP A 152 -12.47 11.52 11.90
N PRO A 153 -13.35 11.89 10.97
CA PRO A 153 -13.48 11.23 9.67
C PRO A 153 -12.19 11.13 8.88
N GLN A 154 -11.29 12.06 9.03
CA GLN A 154 -9.98 12.04 8.37
C GLN A 154 -8.97 11.12 9.08
N GLY A 155 -9.26 10.69 10.29
CA GLY A 155 -8.36 10.06 11.25
C GLY A 155 -7.95 11.02 12.36
N GLU A 156 -7.57 10.50 13.51
CA GLU A 156 -7.19 11.31 14.67
C GLU A 156 -5.98 12.22 14.35
N PRO A 157 -6.00 13.50 14.75
CA PRO A 157 -4.90 14.42 14.49
C PRO A 157 -3.54 13.90 14.97
N LEU A 158 -3.49 13.26 16.16
CA LEU A 158 -2.29 12.66 16.71
C LEU A 158 -1.72 11.58 15.78
N THR A 159 -2.57 10.67 15.32
CA THR A 159 -2.12 9.54 14.49
C THR A 159 -1.73 10.00 13.09
N ARG A 160 -2.44 10.97 12.50
CA ARG A 160 -2.06 11.60 11.24
C ARG A 160 -0.73 12.34 11.35
N MET A 161 -0.47 13.02 12.47
CA MET A 161 0.79 13.70 12.73
C MET A 161 1.99 12.74 12.75
N VAL A 162 1.85 11.57 13.38
CA VAL A 162 2.90 10.54 13.37
C VAL A 162 3.19 10.06 11.95
N VAL A 163 2.14 9.79 11.16
CA VAL A 163 2.29 9.33 9.77
C VAL A 163 2.91 10.44 8.90
N ALA A 164 2.49 11.70 9.05
CA ALA A 164 3.06 12.83 8.31
C ALA A 164 4.57 12.96 8.58
N ASN A 165 4.96 12.90 9.86
CA ASN A 165 6.37 13.01 10.22
C ASN A 165 7.19 11.81 9.73
N HIS A 166 6.63 10.60 9.72
CA HIS A 166 7.29 9.46 9.10
C HIS A 166 7.64 9.72 7.62
N TYR A 167 6.69 10.22 6.84
CA TYR A 167 6.94 10.56 5.44
C TYR A 167 7.92 11.73 5.27
N ASN A 168 7.88 12.72 6.16
CA ASN A 168 8.81 13.84 6.14
C ASN A 168 10.25 13.41 6.46
N GLU A 169 10.44 12.61 7.51
CA GLU A 169 11.74 12.07 7.91
C GLU A 169 12.31 11.12 6.84
N ARG A 170 11.42 10.34 6.19
CA ARG A 170 11.80 9.28 5.26
C ARG A 170 12.05 9.79 3.84
N PHE A 171 11.19 10.66 3.33
CA PHE A 171 11.15 11.09 1.93
C PHE A 171 11.21 12.59 1.72
N GLY A 172 11.15 13.39 2.77
CA GLY A 172 11.20 14.85 2.66
C GLY A 172 9.96 15.45 1.97
N TYR A 173 8.77 14.88 2.17
CA TYR A 173 7.55 15.35 1.50
C TYR A 173 7.12 16.76 1.91
N GLY A 174 7.47 17.23 3.11
CA GLY A 174 7.06 18.55 3.60
C GLY A 174 5.55 18.66 3.78
N ILE A 175 4.93 17.66 4.36
CA ILE A 175 3.49 17.58 4.61
C ILE A 175 3.18 17.75 6.09
N ASP A 176 1.98 18.24 6.39
CA ASP A 176 1.45 18.26 7.75
C ASP A 176 0.30 17.25 7.91
N TYR A 177 -0.20 17.10 9.15
CA TYR A 177 -1.26 16.14 9.43
C TYR A 177 -2.59 16.46 8.72
N LYS A 178 -2.80 17.71 8.27
CA LYS A 178 -3.99 18.14 7.53
C LYS A 178 -3.95 17.69 6.07
N ASP A 179 -2.77 17.31 5.59
CA ASP A 179 -2.57 16.78 4.24
C ASP A 179 -2.91 15.29 4.14
N LEU A 180 -3.33 14.65 5.26
CA LEU A 180 -3.65 13.22 5.31
C LEU A 180 -5.12 12.96 5.59
N VAL A 181 -5.63 11.92 4.91
CA VAL A 181 -6.89 11.24 5.25
C VAL A 181 -6.63 9.74 5.31
N PHE A 182 -7.03 9.09 6.39
CA PHE A 182 -6.89 7.65 6.51
C PHE A 182 -7.98 6.90 5.73
N VAL A 183 -7.57 5.80 5.10
CA VAL A 183 -8.41 4.92 4.28
C VAL A 183 -8.28 3.47 4.74
N GLN A 184 -9.30 2.65 4.49
CA GLN A 184 -9.31 1.23 4.86
C GLN A 184 -8.38 0.40 3.94
N GLY A 185 -7.08 0.73 3.99
CA GLY A 185 -6.05 0.18 3.12
C GLY A 185 -6.05 0.81 1.73
N VAL A 186 -4.92 0.65 1.02
CA VAL A 186 -4.67 1.25 -0.29
C VAL A 186 -5.76 0.92 -1.32
N SER A 187 -6.26 -0.32 -1.35
CA SER A 187 -7.31 -0.71 -2.30
C SER A 187 -8.61 0.09 -2.13
N HIS A 188 -8.97 0.43 -0.89
CA HIS A 188 -10.10 1.33 -0.62
C HIS A 188 -9.80 2.75 -1.10
N GLY A 189 -8.58 3.23 -0.87
CA GLY A 189 -8.13 4.52 -1.39
C GLY A 189 -8.25 4.60 -2.91
N ILE A 190 -7.72 3.62 -3.63
CA ILE A 190 -7.81 3.56 -5.10
C ILE A 190 -9.27 3.58 -5.56
N ALA A 191 -10.11 2.72 -4.97
CA ALA A 191 -11.53 2.64 -5.32
C ALA A 191 -12.25 3.97 -5.11
N THR A 192 -11.94 4.67 -4.00
CA THR A 192 -12.50 5.98 -3.67
C THR A 192 -12.05 7.06 -4.66
N ALA A 193 -10.78 7.08 -5.04
CA ALA A 193 -10.28 8.03 -6.04
C ALA A 193 -10.98 7.83 -7.39
N PHE A 194 -11.07 6.59 -7.86
CA PHE A 194 -11.79 6.30 -9.10
C PHE A 194 -13.28 6.67 -9.03
N LYS A 195 -13.94 6.37 -7.90
CA LYS A 195 -15.34 6.73 -7.67
C LYS A 195 -15.56 8.24 -7.68
N LEU A 196 -14.66 9.00 -7.05
CA LEU A 196 -14.71 10.45 -7.06
C LEU A 196 -14.56 10.99 -8.48
N PHE A 197 -13.50 10.59 -9.19
CA PHE A 197 -13.20 11.16 -10.50
C PHE A 197 -14.14 10.74 -11.62
N THR A 198 -14.83 9.60 -11.48
CA THR A 198 -15.87 9.14 -12.42
C THR A 198 -17.29 9.50 -11.96
N ASN A 199 -17.44 10.35 -10.96
CA ASN A 199 -18.76 10.83 -10.55
C ASN A 199 -19.41 11.62 -11.68
N GLU A 200 -20.60 11.18 -12.11
CA GLU A 200 -21.32 11.77 -13.25
C GLU A 200 -21.57 13.26 -13.12
N LYS A 201 -21.75 13.77 -11.90
CA LYS A 201 -21.96 15.20 -11.64
C LYS A 201 -20.70 16.05 -11.80
N LEU A 202 -19.53 15.43 -11.62
CA LEU A 202 -18.24 16.09 -11.82
C LEU A 202 -17.84 16.14 -13.30
N GLU A 203 -18.23 15.13 -14.08
CA GLU A 203 -17.88 14.99 -15.50
C GLU A 203 -16.37 15.10 -15.77
N PHE A 204 -15.55 14.74 -14.77
CA PHE A 204 -14.10 14.84 -14.92
C PHE A 204 -13.56 13.69 -15.77
N LEU A 205 -13.84 12.45 -15.37
CA LEU A 205 -13.57 11.26 -16.17
C LEU A 205 -14.89 10.68 -16.68
N GLN A 206 -14.97 10.49 -17.98
CA GLN A 206 -16.15 9.95 -18.65
C GLN A 206 -15.83 8.65 -19.36
N LYS A 207 -16.85 7.85 -19.63
CA LYS A 207 -16.73 6.63 -20.41
C LYS A 207 -16.04 6.93 -21.76
N GLY A 208 -14.98 6.19 -22.06
CA GLY A 208 -14.16 6.39 -23.25
C GLY A 208 -12.91 7.26 -23.03
N ASP A 209 -12.79 7.96 -21.90
CA ASP A 209 -11.57 8.67 -21.56
C ASP A 209 -10.42 7.71 -21.30
N HIS A 210 -9.19 8.16 -21.56
CA HIS A 210 -7.99 7.38 -21.34
C HIS A 210 -7.34 7.72 -20.00
N VAL A 211 -6.79 6.68 -19.36
CA VAL A 211 -5.95 6.77 -18.17
C VAL A 211 -4.57 6.26 -18.53
N LEU A 212 -3.52 7.08 -18.31
CA LEU A 212 -2.15 6.64 -18.49
C LEU A 212 -1.73 5.77 -17.32
N ILE A 213 -1.16 4.61 -17.64
CA ILE A 213 -0.60 3.65 -16.67
C ILE A 213 0.75 3.14 -17.17
N THR A 214 1.58 2.61 -16.27
CA THR A 214 2.69 1.72 -16.66
C THR A 214 2.16 0.29 -16.81
N SER A 215 2.64 -0.46 -17.77
CA SER A 215 2.26 -1.87 -17.94
C SER A 215 3.50 -2.76 -17.89
N PRO A 216 3.50 -3.86 -17.10
CA PRO A 216 2.37 -4.40 -16.32
C PRO A 216 1.96 -3.56 -15.11
N VAL A 217 0.71 -3.74 -14.67
CA VAL A 217 0.12 -3.00 -13.56
C VAL A 217 -0.67 -3.92 -12.62
N TYR A 218 -0.79 -3.56 -11.36
CA TYR A 218 -1.64 -4.29 -10.40
C TYR A 218 -3.07 -4.42 -10.93
N SER A 219 -3.53 -5.66 -11.14
CA SER A 219 -4.75 -5.99 -11.88
C SER A 219 -6.03 -5.25 -11.45
N PRO A 220 -6.26 -4.87 -10.17
CA PRO A 220 -7.40 -4.06 -9.79
C PRO A 220 -7.49 -2.70 -10.50
N TYR A 221 -6.38 -2.11 -10.95
CA TYR A 221 -6.44 -0.87 -11.74
C TYR A 221 -7.13 -1.12 -13.08
N ASN A 222 -6.77 -2.20 -13.78
CA ASN A 222 -7.44 -2.58 -15.03
C ASN A 222 -8.94 -2.80 -14.81
N THR A 223 -9.31 -3.60 -13.80
CA THR A 223 -10.72 -3.87 -13.46
C THR A 223 -11.48 -2.59 -13.10
N MET A 224 -10.86 -1.65 -12.38
CA MET A 224 -11.51 -0.38 -12.03
C MET A 224 -11.74 0.52 -13.24
N MET A 225 -10.82 0.52 -14.21
CA MET A 225 -10.99 1.24 -15.47
C MET A 225 -12.07 0.59 -16.34
N GLU A 226 -12.00 -0.72 -16.53
CA GLU A 226 -12.97 -1.49 -17.33
C GLU A 226 -14.40 -1.30 -16.82
N ASN A 227 -14.62 -1.47 -15.51
CA ASN A 227 -15.95 -1.30 -14.89
C ASN A 227 -16.53 0.11 -15.05
N ARG A 228 -15.71 1.11 -15.41
CA ARG A 228 -16.11 2.49 -15.62
C ARG A 228 -16.08 2.90 -17.09
N GLY A 229 -15.75 1.95 -17.97
CA GLY A 229 -15.61 2.20 -19.39
C GLY A 229 -14.46 3.13 -19.75
N LEU A 230 -13.46 3.27 -18.87
CA LEU A 230 -12.23 3.98 -19.14
C LEU A 230 -11.27 3.09 -19.93
N LYS A 231 -10.39 3.71 -20.70
CA LYS A 231 -9.41 3.00 -21.54
C LYS A 231 -7.99 3.19 -20.98
N PRO A 232 -7.22 2.13 -20.75
CA PRO A 232 -5.82 2.28 -20.40
C PRO A 232 -5.02 2.77 -21.63
N TYR A 233 -4.12 3.73 -21.39
CA TYR A 233 -2.99 4.02 -22.25
C TYR A 233 -1.72 3.60 -21.55
N SER A 234 -1.08 2.54 -22.05
CA SER A 234 0.01 1.86 -21.36
C SER A 234 1.37 2.37 -21.81
N ILE A 235 2.21 2.78 -20.86
CA ILE A 235 3.65 2.91 -21.06
C ILE A 235 4.26 1.53 -20.80
N PRO A 236 4.78 0.83 -21.83
CA PRO A 236 5.29 -0.52 -21.66
C PRO A 236 6.61 -0.51 -20.87
N VAL A 237 6.67 -1.36 -19.84
CA VAL A 237 7.85 -1.56 -19.00
C VAL A 237 8.26 -3.02 -19.10
N ASN A 238 9.54 -3.27 -19.33
CA ASN A 238 10.08 -4.62 -19.31
C ASN A 238 9.97 -5.20 -17.89
N PRO A 239 9.25 -6.31 -17.70
CA PRO A 239 8.94 -6.80 -16.36
C PRO A 239 10.14 -7.42 -15.64
N THR A 240 11.21 -7.76 -16.34
CA THR A 240 12.43 -8.35 -15.77
C THR A 240 13.53 -7.32 -15.48
N THR A 241 13.47 -6.15 -16.12
CA THR A 241 14.49 -5.09 -15.96
C THR A 241 13.95 -3.79 -15.38
N GLY A 242 12.64 -3.58 -15.41
CA GLY A 242 11.99 -2.33 -14.96
C GLY A 242 12.16 -1.14 -15.92
N GLN A 243 12.80 -1.34 -17.07
CA GLN A 243 13.04 -0.27 -18.04
C GLN A 243 11.84 -0.06 -18.95
N VAL A 244 11.57 1.18 -19.31
CA VAL A 244 10.58 1.52 -20.34
C VAL A 244 11.00 0.91 -21.67
N GLU A 245 10.07 0.23 -22.34
CA GLU A 245 10.29 -0.32 -23.67
C GLU A 245 9.93 0.74 -24.73
N GLY A 246 10.94 1.22 -25.44
CA GLY A 246 10.80 2.26 -26.44
C GLY A 246 11.19 3.67 -25.95
N ASP A 247 10.97 4.66 -26.82
CA ASP A 247 11.25 6.06 -26.53
C ASP A 247 10.07 6.68 -25.74
N ILE A 248 10.31 7.03 -24.48
CA ILE A 248 9.28 7.61 -23.60
C ILE A 248 8.74 8.95 -24.15
N ASP A 249 9.57 9.79 -24.77
CA ASP A 249 9.13 11.07 -25.29
C ASP A 249 8.19 10.87 -26.48
N GLN A 250 8.47 9.88 -27.34
CA GLN A 250 7.58 9.51 -28.44
C GLN A 250 6.28 8.88 -27.91
N LEU A 251 6.36 7.97 -26.93
CA LEU A 251 5.17 7.36 -26.31
C LEU A 251 4.25 8.43 -25.69
N LEU A 252 4.79 9.42 -25.01
CA LEU A 252 4.00 10.52 -24.43
C LEU A 252 3.44 11.46 -25.50
N LYS A 253 4.16 11.69 -26.59
CA LYS A 253 3.69 12.48 -27.73
C LYS A 253 2.52 11.83 -28.45
N ASP A 254 2.56 10.51 -28.62
CA ASP A 254 1.52 9.71 -29.30
C ASP A 254 0.30 9.43 -28.40
N ALA A 255 0.38 9.82 -27.12
CA ALA A 255 -0.68 9.58 -26.16
C ALA A 255 -1.98 10.34 -26.52
N PRO A 256 -3.15 9.71 -26.36
CA PRO A 256 -4.45 10.33 -26.61
C PRO A 256 -4.63 11.68 -25.92
N GLN A 257 -5.31 12.62 -26.60
CA GLN A 257 -5.52 13.98 -26.09
C GLN A 257 -6.46 14.02 -24.86
N ASN A 258 -7.31 13.00 -24.70
CA ASN A 258 -8.29 12.91 -23.61
C ASN A 258 -7.75 12.17 -22.37
N ILE A 259 -6.43 12.11 -22.18
CA ILE A 259 -5.84 11.65 -20.91
C ILE A 259 -6.02 12.76 -19.87
N LYS A 260 -6.80 12.47 -18.84
CA LYS A 260 -7.04 13.37 -17.69
C LYS A 260 -6.54 12.81 -16.36
N MET A 261 -6.14 11.53 -16.36
CA MET A 261 -5.63 10.86 -15.16
C MET A 261 -4.44 9.97 -15.50
N ILE A 262 -3.48 9.96 -14.61
CA ILE A 262 -2.29 9.10 -14.64
C ILE A 262 -2.28 8.28 -13.37
N CYS A 263 -2.10 6.96 -13.46
CA CYS A 263 -1.93 6.09 -12.30
C CYS A 263 -0.54 5.46 -12.34
N LEU A 264 0.26 5.75 -11.32
CA LEU A 264 1.57 5.13 -11.11
C LEU A 264 1.53 4.25 -9.88
N ILE A 265 2.12 3.07 -9.97
CA ILE A 265 2.43 2.22 -8.81
C ILE A 265 3.93 2.20 -8.67
N ASP A 266 4.44 2.83 -7.62
CA ASP A 266 5.85 3.09 -7.56
C ASP A 266 6.41 2.98 -6.13
N PRO A 267 7.12 1.91 -5.81
CA PRO A 267 7.55 0.77 -6.66
C PRO A 267 6.42 -0.10 -7.21
N ASN A 268 6.64 -0.66 -8.39
CA ASN A 268 5.61 -1.34 -9.17
C ASN A 268 5.24 -2.73 -8.64
N ASN A 269 3.99 -3.08 -8.74
CA ASN A 269 3.47 -4.43 -8.66
C ASN A 269 2.89 -4.79 -10.04
N PRO A 270 3.44 -5.77 -10.78
CA PRO A 270 4.14 -6.98 -10.30
C PRO A 270 5.68 -6.97 -10.36
N THR A 271 6.31 -5.96 -10.93
CA THR A 271 7.72 -6.06 -11.31
C THR A 271 8.72 -5.88 -10.16
N GLY A 272 8.30 -5.17 -9.09
CA GLY A 272 9.15 -4.81 -7.96
C GLY A 272 10.18 -3.70 -8.26
N PHE A 273 10.14 -3.08 -9.44
CA PHE A 273 11.01 -1.97 -9.81
C PHE A 273 10.44 -0.61 -9.44
N MET A 274 11.34 0.32 -9.23
CA MET A 274 11.07 1.72 -8.93
C MET A 274 11.25 2.56 -10.20
N CYS A 275 10.38 3.54 -10.42
CA CYS A 275 10.57 4.54 -11.46
C CYS A 275 11.82 5.38 -11.18
N ASN A 276 12.62 5.69 -12.20
CA ASN A 276 13.72 6.63 -12.04
C ASN A 276 13.24 8.09 -12.09
N GLU A 277 14.08 9.03 -11.61
CA GLU A 277 13.72 10.45 -11.53
C GLU A 277 13.44 11.06 -12.91
N GLU A 278 14.20 10.68 -13.94
CA GLU A 278 14.00 11.17 -15.31
C GLU A 278 12.60 10.80 -15.85
N PHE A 279 12.17 9.55 -15.63
CA PHE A 279 10.83 9.13 -15.99
C PHE A 279 9.75 9.94 -15.25
N LEU A 280 9.94 10.14 -13.93
CA LEU A 280 8.99 10.91 -13.13
C LEU A 280 8.91 12.38 -13.57
N GLU A 281 10.04 13.00 -13.92
CA GLU A 281 10.07 14.37 -14.48
C GLU A 281 9.29 14.48 -15.79
N LYS A 282 9.47 13.51 -16.71
CA LYS A 282 8.73 13.44 -17.98
C LYS A 282 7.23 13.25 -17.74
N ILE A 283 6.84 12.37 -16.83
CA ILE A 283 5.43 12.19 -16.45
C ILE A 283 4.84 13.45 -15.81
N ALA A 284 5.57 14.11 -14.93
CA ALA A 284 5.12 15.36 -14.32
C ALA A 284 4.91 16.47 -15.35
N LYS A 285 5.85 16.61 -16.30
CA LYS A 285 5.73 17.56 -17.43
C LYS A 285 4.50 17.23 -18.28
N PHE A 286 4.35 15.98 -18.70
CA PHE A 286 3.20 15.53 -19.46
C PHE A 286 1.88 15.80 -18.72
N ALA A 287 1.81 15.51 -17.42
CA ALA A 287 0.64 15.78 -16.61
C ALA A 287 0.26 17.28 -16.59
N LYS A 288 1.26 18.16 -16.53
CA LYS A 288 1.06 19.62 -16.62
C LYS A 288 0.54 20.05 -17.98
N GLU A 289 1.13 19.56 -19.07
CA GLU A 289 0.73 19.88 -20.44
C GLU A 289 -0.68 19.39 -20.77
N ARG A 290 -1.08 18.23 -20.27
CA ARG A 290 -2.42 17.62 -20.48
C ARG A 290 -3.45 18.05 -19.45
N ASN A 291 -3.08 18.83 -18.45
CA ASN A 291 -3.90 19.15 -17.29
C ASN A 291 -4.46 17.88 -16.60
N ALA A 292 -3.65 16.82 -16.54
CA ALA A 292 -4.01 15.55 -15.94
C ALA A 292 -3.71 15.53 -14.43
N LEU A 293 -4.51 14.80 -13.65
CA LEU A 293 -4.27 14.49 -12.26
C LEU A 293 -3.47 13.19 -12.13
N ILE A 294 -2.71 13.04 -11.06
CA ILE A 294 -1.86 11.88 -10.82
C ILE A 294 -2.34 11.16 -9.56
N ILE A 295 -2.55 9.86 -9.66
CA ILE A 295 -2.64 8.93 -8.52
C ILE A 295 -1.31 8.20 -8.44
N SER A 296 -0.61 8.35 -7.30
CA SER A 296 0.62 7.63 -6.99
C SER A 296 0.38 6.61 -5.88
N ASP A 297 0.39 5.33 -6.22
CA ASP A 297 0.32 4.23 -5.26
C ASP A 297 1.74 3.89 -4.80
N GLU A 298 2.08 4.32 -3.60
CA GLU A 298 3.41 4.18 -3.01
C GLU A 298 3.44 3.19 -1.83
N VAL A 299 2.55 2.19 -1.82
CA VAL A 299 2.47 1.18 -0.74
C VAL A 299 3.77 0.39 -0.54
N TYR A 300 4.65 0.38 -1.54
CA TYR A 300 5.98 -0.25 -1.49
C TYR A 300 7.13 0.76 -1.34
N GLY A 301 6.84 2.06 -1.19
CA GLY A 301 7.85 3.13 -1.14
C GLY A 301 8.92 2.92 -0.08
N ASP A 302 8.52 2.49 1.11
CA ASP A 302 9.42 2.26 2.25
C ASP A 302 10.46 1.14 2.03
N PHE A 303 10.31 0.31 0.99
CA PHE A 303 11.27 -0.76 0.68
C PHE A 303 12.55 -0.25 0.01
N PHE A 304 12.59 0.99 -0.47
CA PHE A 304 13.72 1.58 -1.17
C PHE A 304 14.31 2.77 -0.39
N PHE A 305 15.34 2.51 0.41
CA PHE A 305 15.97 3.54 1.25
C PHE A 305 16.74 4.62 0.47
N GLU A 306 17.24 4.29 -0.70
CA GLU A 306 18.07 5.17 -1.50
C GLU A 306 17.27 6.24 -2.23
N ARG A 307 15.96 6.00 -2.40
CA ARG A 307 15.10 6.93 -3.11
C ARG A 307 14.60 8.04 -2.20
N LYS A 308 14.87 9.27 -2.61
CA LYS A 308 14.38 10.47 -1.89
C LYS A 308 13.24 11.19 -2.61
N LYS A 309 13.14 11.06 -3.95
CA LYS A 309 12.13 11.76 -4.74
C LYS A 309 11.12 10.79 -5.35
N THR A 310 9.86 11.15 -5.25
CA THR A 310 8.72 10.48 -5.86
C THR A 310 7.95 11.50 -6.71
N ILE A 311 6.91 11.09 -7.41
CA ILE A 311 6.16 12.00 -8.31
C ILE A 311 5.59 13.22 -7.59
N ILE A 312 5.30 13.12 -6.30
CA ILE A 312 4.79 14.25 -5.49
C ILE A 312 5.81 15.40 -5.35
N HIS A 313 7.09 15.14 -5.56
CA HIS A 313 8.12 16.19 -5.57
C HIS A 313 8.15 16.99 -6.88
N PHE A 314 7.71 16.36 -7.99
CA PHE A 314 7.76 16.96 -9.33
C PHE A 314 6.43 17.60 -9.74
N ALA A 315 5.31 17.10 -9.20
CA ALA A 315 3.97 17.58 -9.51
C ALA A 315 3.07 17.62 -8.26
N PRO A 316 3.46 18.32 -7.18
CA PRO A 316 2.75 18.29 -5.89
C PRO A 316 1.31 18.79 -5.99
N GLU A 317 1.03 19.76 -6.86
CA GLU A 317 -0.27 20.43 -7.01
C GLU A 317 -1.34 19.53 -7.66
N ARG A 318 -0.94 18.44 -8.30
CA ARG A 318 -1.85 17.56 -9.05
C ARG A 318 -1.76 16.08 -8.66
N THR A 319 -1.03 15.78 -7.59
CA THR A 319 -0.79 14.42 -7.14
C THR A 319 -1.59 14.09 -5.90
N ILE A 320 -2.33 12.98 -5.94
CA ILE A 320 -2.85 12.26 -4.79
C ILE A 320 -1.94 11.04 -4.61
N MET A 321 -1.19 11.03 -3.53
CA MET A 321 -0.42 9.86 -3.14
C MET A 321 -1.29 8.95 -2.26
N ILE A 322 -1.22 7.65 -2.52
CA ILE A 322 -1.87 6.62 -1.70
C ILE A 322 -0.79 5.75 -1.09
N GLY A 323 -0.73 5.73 0.22
CA GLY A 323 0.21 4.93 0.98
C GLY A 323 -0.46 3.95 1.93
N GLY A 324 0.34 3.22 2.69
CA GLY A 324 -0.22 2.33 3.70
C GLY A 324 0.80 1.49 4.44
N ARG A 325 0.39 1.06 5.62
CA ARG A 325 1.24 0.29 6.54
C ARG A 325 1.21 -1.22 6.26
N SER A 326 0.37 -1.66 5.31
CA SER A 326 0.13 -3.08 5.05
C SER A 326 1.39 -3.89 4.74
N LYS A 327 2.33 -3.32 4.01
CA LYS A 327 3.47 -4.06 3.47
C LYS A 327 4.70 -3.90 4.36
N ILE A 328 5.18 -2.70 4.54
CA ILE A 328 6.40 -2.45 5.32
C ILE A 328 6.25 -2.81 6.80
N GLU A 329 5.08 -2.53 7.39
CA GLU A 329 4.79 -2.88 8.78
C GLU A 329 4.25 -4.32 8.94
N ARG A 330 4.12 -5.08 7.86
CA ARG A 330 3.60 -6.47 7.85
C ARG A 330 2.21 -6.58 8.49
N SER A 331 1.40 -5.54 8.36
CA SER A 331 0.12 -5.37 9.05
C SER A 331 -1.07 -5.29 8.09
N THR A 332 -1.11 -6.20 7.11
CA THR A 332 -2.18 -6.25 6.09
C THR A 332 -3.58 -6.32 6.69
N GLY A 333 -3.72 -6.98 7.85
CA GLY A 333 -4.99 -7.14 8.57
C GLY A 333 -5.53 -5.86 9.22
N LEU A 334 -4.69 -4.89 9.54
CA LEU A 334 -5.13 -3.62 10.14
C LEU A 334 -5.95 -2.76 9.19
N ARG A 335 -5.84 -2.97 7.87
CA ARG A 335 -6.49 -2.12 6.86
C ARG A 335 -6.19 -0.64 7.05
N PHE A 336 -4.95 -0.30 7.38
CA PHE A 336 -4.51 1.05 7.62
C PHE A 336 -3.74 1.58 6.41
N GLY A 337 -4.36 2.51 5.72
CA GLY A 337 -3.82 3.22 4.56
C GLY A 337 -4.12 4.71 4.65
N GLU A 338 -3.52 5.49 3.80
CA GLU A 338 -3.65 6.93 3.77
C GLU A 338 -3.70 7.51 2.35
N PHE A 339 -4.50 8.56 2.18
CA PHE A 339 -4.32 9.57 1.15
C PHE A 339 -3.40 10.66 1.68
N ILE A 340 -2.46 11.10 0.84
CA ILE A 340 -1.64 12.28 1.05
C ILE A 340 -1.91 13.24 -0.10
N VAL A 341 -2.42 14.43 0.25
CA VAL A 341 -2.78 15.48 -0.70
C VAL A 341 -2.19 16.78 -0.19
N LYS A 342 -1.08 17.20 -0.77
CA LYS A 342 -0.39 18.42 -0.34
C LYS A 342 -1.28 19.65 -0.47
N LYS A 343 -1.00 20.66 0.33
CA LYS A 343 -1.79 21.91 0.39
C LYS A 343 -2.07 22.51 -0.98
N GLU A 344 -1.11 22.47 -1.90
CA GLU A 344 -1.26 22.94 -3.26
C GLU A 344 -2.31 22.12 -4.03
N ALA A 345 -2.30 20.79 -3.85
CA ALA A 345 -3.24 19.89 -4.49
C ALA A 345 -4.65 20.01 -3.90
N GLN A 346 -4.75 20.29 -2.59
CA GLN A 346 -6.06 20.48 -1.92
C GLN A 346 -6.88 21.61 -2.53
N LYS A 347 -6.23 22.60 -3.11
CA LYS A 347 -6.88 23.69 -3.83
C LYS A 347 -7.02 23.39 -5.32
N TYR A 348 -5.92 22.99 -5.96
CA TYR A 348 -5.86 22.80 -7.41
C TYR A 348 -6.78 21.68 -7.91
N ILE A 349 -6.83 20.53 -7.24
CA ILE A 349 -7.63 19.38 -7.70
C ILE A 349 -9.12 19.72 -7.75
N PRO A 350 -9.75 20.30 -6.71
CA PRO A 350 -11.14 20.72 -6.78
C PRO A 350 -11.43 21.71 -7.91
N GLU A 351 -10.54 22.68 -8.13
CA GLU A 351 -10.68 23.63 -9.23
C GLU A 351 -10.73 22.93 -10.61
N GLN A 352 -9.90 21.87 -10.79
CA GLN A 352 -9.87 21.11 -12.02
C GLN A 352 -11.12 20.22 -12.22
N ILE A 353 -11.57 19.53 -11.18
CA ILE A 353 -12.70 18.60 -11.28
C ILE A 353 -14.06 19.31 -11.27
N LEU A 354 -14.16 20.46 -10.63
CA LEU A 354 -15.41 21.22 -10.53
C LEU A 354 -15.63 22.20 -11.69
N LYS A 355 -14.55 22.70 -12.30
CA LYS A 355 -14.59 23.60 -13.48
C LYS A 355 -15.64 24.70 -13.41
N GLY A 356 -15.73 25.41 -12.29
CA GLY A 356 -16.72 26.49 -12.10
C GLY A 356 -18.17 26.03 -11.89
N LYS A 357 -18.42 24.74 -11.67
CA LYS A 357 -19.75 24.21 -11.33
C LYS A 357 -20.23 24.64 -9.95
N LEU A 358 -19.34 25.19 -9.13
CA LEU A 358 -19.63 25.74 -7.80
C LEU A 358 -19.06 27.15 -7.70
N ASP A 359 -19.82 28.07 -7.10
CA ASP A 359 -19.37 29.45 -6.85
C ASP A 359 -18.16 29.50 -5.90
N ILE A 360 -18.07 28.54 -4.98
CA ILE A 360 -16.93 28.34 -4.08
C ILE A 360 -16.54 26.87 -4.15
N ALA A 361 -15.35 26.57 -4.69
CA ALA A 361 -14.81 25.23 -4.66
C ALA A 361 -14.39 24.90 -3.22
N PRO A 362 -14.96 23.83 -2.60
CA PRO A 362 -14.45 23.35 -1.33
C PRO A 362 -13.02 22.85 -1.52
N ASP A 363 -12.22 22.84 -0.45
CA ASP A 363 -10.93 22.15 -0.50
C ASP A 363 -11.11 20.63 -0.72
N PHE A 364 -10.06 19.96 -1.16
CA PHE A 364 -10.15 18.55 -1.52
C PHE A 364 -10.56 17.66 -0.34
N MET A 365 -10.09 17.98 0.87
CA MET A 365 -10.45 17.22 2.07
C MET A 365 -11.93 17.36 2.39
N SER A 366 -12.47 18.55 2.22
CA SER A 366 -13.92 18.80 2.34
C SER A 366 -14.72 18.05 1.28
N LEU A 367 -14.24 17.95 0.02
CA LEU A 367 -14.86 17.13 -1.01
C LEU A 367 -14.90 15.65 -0.64
N LEU A 368 -13.83 15.13 -0.08
CA LEU A 368 -13.76 13.73 0.34
C LEU A 368 -14.67 13.45 1.54
N VAL A 369 -14.67 14.33 2.54
CA VAL A 369 -15.24 14.05 3.87
C VAL A 369 -16.61 14.71 4.09
N PHE A 370 -16.77 15.98 3.71
CA PHE A 370 -17.91 16.79 4.16
C PHE A 370 -18.78 17.35 3.05
N ALA A 371 -18.41 17.23 1.77
CA ALA A 371 -19.06 18.05 0.76
C ALA A 371 -20.56 17.84 0.66
N LYS A 372 -21.28 18.85 1.12
CA LYS A 372 -22.56 19.25 0.50
C LYS A 372 -22.20 20.26 -0.58
N ALA A 373 -22.31 19.90 -1.84
CA ALA A 373 -22.33 20.94 -2.87
C ALA A 373 -23.53 21.84 -2.64
N PRO A 374 -23.38 23.17 -2.80
CA PRO A 374 -24.53 24.06 -2.92
C PRO A 374 -25.48 23.53 -4.01
N GLY A 375 -26.75 23.32 -3.69
CA GLY A 375 -27.72 22.69 -4.60
C GLY A 375 -27.90 21.17 -4.41
N GLY A 376 -27.28 20.54 -3.42
CA GLY A 376 -27.62 19.16 -2.97
C GLY A 376 -27.02 18.03 -3.79
N GLY A 377 -25.96 18.26 -4.57
CA GLY A 377 -25.55 17.36 -5.61
C GLY A 377 -24.39 16.41 -5.33
N ILE A 378 -23.39 16.79 -4.55
CA ILE A 378 -22.20 15.99 -4.29
C ILE A 378 -22.12 15.78 -2.79
N ARG A 379 -22.19 14.52 -2.36
CA ARG A 379 -21.90 14.15 -0.97
C ARG A 379 -20.45 13.69 -0.92
N GLY A 380 -19.75 14.05 0.15
CA GLY A 380 -18.38 13.59 0.36
C GLY A 380 -18.29 12.06 0.25
N GLU A 381 -17.34 11.56 -0.49
CA GLU A 381 -17.21 10.13 -0.75
C GLU A 381 -16.98 9.32 0.52
N PHE A 382 -16.38 9.93 1.56
CA PHE A 382 -16.18 9.30 2.87
C PHE A 382 -17.37 9.48 3.83
N GLN A 383 -18.41 10.24 3.48
CA GLN A 383 -19.54 10.46 4.38
C GLN A 383 -20.32 9.17 4.70
N HIS A 384 -20.18 8.14 3.85
CA HIS A 384 -20.85 6.84 3.99
C HIS A 384 -19.88 5.69 4.22
N VAL A 385 -18.58 5.96 4.32
CA VAL A 385 -17.55 4.94 4.49
C VAL A 385 -16.96 5.10 5.87
N THR A 386 -17.05 4.06 6.65
CA THR A 386 -16.49 4.00 8.00
C THR A 386 -15.00 4.25 7.98
N PHE A 387 -14.57 5.13 8.85
CA PHE A 387 -13.20 5.51 9.13
C PHE A 387 -12.30 4.32 9.45
N VAL A 388 -11.01 4.51 9.35
CA VAL A 388 -10.05 3.58 9.96
C VAL A 388 -10.28 3.64 11.47
N THR A 389 -10.52 2.49 12.08
CA THR A 389 -10.84 2.40 13.51
C THR A 389 -9.71 2.90 14.40
N GLY A 390 -10.02 3.41 15.58
CA GLY A 390 -9.01 3.82 16.57
C GLY A 390 -7.97 2.75 16.85
N PRO A 391 -8.37 1.51 17.16
CA PRO A 391 -7.44 0.40 17.32
C PRO A 391 -6.45 0.23 16.16
N ALA A 392 -6.92 0.33 14.92
CA ALA A 392 -6.06 0.21 13.74
C ALA A 392 -5.11 1.40 13.60
N GLN A 393 -5.58 2.63 13.89
CA GLN A 393 -4.74 3.82 13.85
C GLN A 393 -3.65 3.77 14.92
N TYR A 394 -4.01 3.53 16.18
CA TYR A 394 -3.05 3.53 17.30
C TYR A 394 -2.08 2.35 17.24
N MET A 395 -2.52 1.15 16.87
CA MET A 395 -1.62 0.04 16.62
C MET A 395 -0.69 0.34 15.43
N GLY A 396 -1.21 0.93 14.37
CA GLY A 396 -0.43 1.32 13.19
C GLY A 396 0.69 2.29 13.52
N ILE A 397 0.41 3.36 14.27
CA ILE A 397 1.45 4.32 14.68
C ILE A 397 2.43 3.73 15.72
N ALA A 398 2.00 2.80 16.56
CA ALA A 398 2.91 2.06 17.43
C ALA A 398 3.93 1.27 16.60
N HIS A 399 3.51 0.62 15.50
CA HIS A 399 4.44 -0.03 14.57
C HIS A 399 5.36 0.98 13.87
N VAL A 400 4.87 2.15 13.49
CA VAL A 400 5.70 3.20 12.88
C VAL A 400 6.80 3.67 13.84
N ILE A 401 6.46 3.96 15.10
CA ILE A 401 7.40 4.51 16.09
C ILE A 401 8.39 3.46 16.60
N PHE A 402 7.92 2.25 16.88
CA PHE A 402 8.73 1.21 17.54
C PHE A 402 9.24 0.12 16.60
N GLY A 403 8.86 0.16 15.32
CA GLY A 403 9.18 -0.90 14.36
C GLY A 403 10.42 -0.66 13.51
N GLU A 404 11.23 0.36 13.76
CA GLU A 404 12.36 0.73 12.90
C GLU A 404 13.40 -0.40 12.75
N ASP A 405 13.83 -0.99 13.87
CA ASP A 405 14.80 -2.10 13.85
C ASP A 405 14.22 -3.33 13.15
N ASP A 406 12.95 -3.64 13.43
CA ASP A 406 12.23 -4.73 12.77
C ASP A 406 12.09 -4.52 11.26
N ARG A 407 11.83 -3.25 10.82
CA ARG A 407 11.80 -2.89 9.39
C ARG A 407 13.16 -3.07 8.73
N ASN A 408 14.21 -2.58 9.36
CA ASN A 408 15.57 -2.68 8.83
C ASN A 408 16.01 -4.13 8.66
N GLU A 409 15.74 -4.98 9.65
CA GLU A 409 16.02 -6.42 9.56
C GLU A 409 15.15 -7.09 8.48
N TYR A 410 13.89 -6.72 8.37
CA TYR A 410 12.99 -7.23 7.33
C TYR A 410 13.50 -6.88 5.92
N LEU A 411 13.90 -5.63 5.70
CA LEU A 411 14.46 -5.20 4.42
C LEU A 411 15.76 -5.92 4.08
N ARG A 412 16.65 -6.11 5.07
CA ARG A 412 17.87 -6.88 4.89
C ARG A 412 17.58 -8.32 4.43
N ARG A 413 16.62 -8.98 5.09
CA ARG A 413 16.22 -10.34 4.75
C ARG A 413 15.60 -10.43 3.36
N ILE A 414 14.76 -9.48 2.97
CA ILE A 414 14.19 -9.46 1.62
C ILE A 414 15.31 -9.41 0.58
N ARG A 415 16.31 -8.55 0.75
CA ARG A 415 17.44 -8.45 -0.19
C ARG A 415 18.17 -9.78 -0.31
N VAL A 416 18.54 -10.41 0.81
CA VAL A 416 19.19 -11.71 0.82
C VAL A 416 18.33 -12.79 0.14
N ASN A 417 17.03 -12.78 0.42
CA ASN A 417 16.08 -13.69 -0.21
C ASN A 417 16.04 -13.50 -1.73
N MET A 418 15.94 -12.25 -2.19
CA MET A 418 15.90 -11.93 -3.63
C MET A 418 17.19 -12.40 -4.33
N GLU A 419 18.35 -12.06 -3.80
CA GLU A 419 19.65 -12.46 -4.35
C GLU A 419 19.77 -13.98 -4.44
N SER A 420 19.49 -14.70 -3.34
CA SER A 420 19.57 -16.16 -3.31
C SER A 420 18.58 -16.83 -4.27
N PHE A 421 17.37 -16.27 -4.41
CA PHE A 421 16.36 -16.80 -5.34
C PHE A 421 16.85 -16.77 -6.79
N TYR A 422 17.35 -15.62 -7.23
CA TYR A 422 17.89 -15.46 -8.58
C TYR A 422 19.15 -16.29 -8.83
N GLU A 423 20.04 -16.36 -7.84
CA GLU A 423 21.26 -17.19 -7.91
C GLU A 423 20.92 -18.67 -8.13
N ILE A 424 19.99 -19.23 -7.33
CA ILE A 424 19.58 -20.64 -7.46
C ILE A 424 18.95 -20.90 -8.83
N LEU A 425 18.10 -20.00 -9.32
CA LEU A 425 17.50 -20.13 -10.65
C LEU A 425 18.53 -19.98 -11.79
N GLY A 426 19.67 -19.36 -11.54
CA GLY A 426 20.66 -19.01 -12.56
C GLY A 426 20.26 -17.80 -13.40
N LEU A 427 19.42 -16.93 -12.87
CA LEU A 427 18.94 -15.72 -13.51
C LEU A 427 19.67 -14.49 -12.98
N LYS A 428 19.75 -13.44 -13.79
CA LYS A 428 20.31 -12.15 -13.37
C LYS A 428 19.38 -11.42 -12.41
N TYR A 429 19.88 -11.03 -11.24
CA TYR A 429 19.16 -10.18 -10.30
C TYR A 429 19.32 -8.70 -10.67
N ASN A 430 18.21 -8.01 -10.95
CA ASN A 430 18.19 -6.62 -11.40
C ASN A 430 17.80 -5.62 -10.30
N LYS A 431 17.99 -5.96 -9.01
CA LYS A 431 17.74 -5.11 -7.83
C LYS A 431 16.28 -4.69 -7.63
N ASN A 432 15.32 -5.45 -8.17
CA ASN A 432 13.91 -5.32 -7.78
C ASN A 432 13.71 -5.78 -6.33
N LEU A 433 12.65 -5.28 -5.68
CA LEU A 433 12.33 -5.65 -4.29
C LEU A 433 10.85 -6.03 -4.17
N TYR A 434 10.55 -6.87 -3.21
CA TYR A 434 9.24 -7.38 -2.85
C TYR A 434 8.68 -8.39 -3.86
N TYR A 435 8.49 -7.99 -5.11
CA TYR A 435 8.07 -8.88 -6.20
C TYR A 435 9.21 -9.18 -7.16
N SER A 436 9.08 -10.32 -7.80
CA SER A 436 9.96 -10.76 -8.87
C SER A 436 9.12 -11.22 -10.06
N CYS A 437 9.35 -10.61 -11.22
CA CYS A 437 8.88 -11.12 -12.49
C CYS A 437 10.06 -11.74 -13.24
N PHE A 438 9.89 -12.96 -13.72
CA PHE A 438 10.91 -13.69 -14.48
C PHE A 438 10.25 -14.66 -15.45
N ASP A 439 10.93 -14.92 -16.57
CA ASP A 439 10.46 -15.92 -17.51
C ASP A 439 11.01 -17.30 -17.11
N LEU A 440 10.11 -18.25 -16.92
CA LEU A 440 10.48 -19.64 -16.64
C LEU A 440 11.32 -20.25 -17.78
N MET A 441 11.14 -19.74 -19.01
CA MET A 441 11.89 -20.21 -20.18
C MET A 441 13.33 -19.71 -20.25
N GLU A 442 13.67 -18.65 -19.49
CA GLU A 442 15.04 -18.13 -19.41
C GLU A 442 15.90 -18.87 -18.38
N ILE A 443 15.32 -19.77 -17.57
CA ILE A 443 16.09 -20.58 -16.62
C ILE A 443 17.07 -21.48 -17.39
N PRO A 444 18.39 -21.42 -17.10
CA PRO A 444 19.39 -22.21 -17.80
C PRO A 444 19.12 -23.71 -17.68
N GLY A 445 19.25 -24.43 -18.81
CA GLY A 445 18.99 -25.88 -18.87
C GLY A 445 17.50 -26.23 -19.02
N ASN A 446 16.66 -25.29 -19.35
CA ASN A 446 15.22 -25.49 -19.53
C ASN A 446 14.91 -26.55 -20.60
N THR A 447 14.12 -27.55 -20.21
CA THR A 447 13.64 -28.67 -21.07
C THR A 447 12.14 -28.53 -21.40
N LYS A 448 11.43 -27.53 -20.87
CA LYS A 448 9.99 -27.35 -21.02
C LYS A 448 9.58 -26.48 -22.21
N LYS A 449 10.54 -26.16 -23.11
CA LYS A 449 10.25 -25.40 -24.33
C LYS A 449 9.23 -26.12 -25.19
N GLY A 450 8.14 -25.43 -25.54
CA GLY A 450 7.05 -25.97 -26.35
C GLY A 450 5.91 -26.64 -25.54
N MET A 451 6.02 -26.70 -24.22
CA MET A 451 4.87 -27.07 -23.37
C MET A 451 3.88 -25.90 -23.27
N GLU A 452 2.61 -26.24 -23.08
CA GLU A 452 1.60 -25.22 -22.77
C GLU A 452 1.89 -24.57 -21.40
N PRO A 453 1.80 -23.23 -21.31
CA PRO A 453 2.09 -22.51 -20.07
C PRO A 453 1.27 -23.03 -18.87
N GLU A 454 0.00 -23.37 -19.07
CA GLU A 454 -0.86 -23.95 -18.05
C GLU A 454 -0.28 -25.24 -17.48
N GLU A 455 0.28 -26.10 -18.34
CA GLU A 455 0.92 -27.36 -17.94
C GLU A 455 2.14 -27.11 -17.05
N ILE A 456 2.92 -26.07 -17.36
CA ILE A 456 4.10 -25.69 -16.57
C ILE A 456 3.70 -25.22 -15.18
N PHE A 457 2.71 -24.30 -15.07
CA PHE A 457 2.25 -23.80 -13.77
C PHE A 457 1.57 -24.90 -12.94
N VAL A 458 0.79 -25.79 -13.58
CA VAL A 458 0.19 -26.97 -12.93
C VAL A 458 1.27 -27.93 -12.45
N GLY A 459 2.29 -28.17 -13.26
CA GLY A 459 3.42 -29.04 -12.88
C GLY A 459 4.19 -28.51 -11.67
N LEU A 460 4.45 -27.21 -11.61
CA LEU A 460 5.04 -26.55 -10.44
C LEU A 460 4.12 -26.65 -9.21
N ALA A 461 2.81 -26.44 -9.38
CA ALA A 461 1.85 -26.57 -8.29
C ALA A 461 1.83 -28.01 -7.73
N LYS A 462 1.87 -29.05 -8.58
CA LYS A 462 2.00 -30.46 -8.17
C LYS A 462 3.29 -30.75 -7.40
N LYS A 463 4.35 -29.97 -7.61
CA LYS A 463 5.59 -30.02 -6.83
C LYS A 463 5.54 -29.17 -5.56
N GLY A 464 4.38 -28.53 -5.28
CA GLY A 464 4.17 -27.70 -4.10
C GLY A 464 4.63 -26.26 -4.22
N VAL A 465 4.93 -25.77 -5.41
CA VAL A 465 5.28 -24.37 -5.64
C VAL A 465 4.16 -23.65 -6.39
N VAL A 466 3.54 -22.64 -5.74
CA VAL A 466 2.48 -21.87 -6.34
C VAL A 466 3.01 -20.50 -6.79
N LEU A 467 3.02 -20.28 -8.09
CA LEU A 467 3.37 -19.01 -8.75
C LEU A 467 2.13 -18.40 -9.41
N ILE A 468 2.17 -17.11 -9.69
CA ILE A 468 1.13 -16.44 -10.49
C ILE A 468 1.68 -16.15 -11.91
N PRO A 469 0.96 -16.50 -12.98
CA PRO A 469 1.30 -16.05 -14.33
C PRO A 469 1.31 -14.51 -14.41
N ALA A 470 2.43 -13.93 -14.83
CA ALA A 470 2.60 -12.49 -14.83
C ALA A 470 1.82 -11.77 -15.95
N ASN A 471 1.42 -12.49 -17.01
CA ASN A 471 0.58 -11.95 -18.07
C ASN A 471 -0.76 -11.37 -17.56
N LEU A 472 -1.24 -11.84 -16.40
CA LEU A 472 -2.47 -11.35 -15.76
C LEU A 472 -2.41 -9.89 -15.28
N PHE A 473 -1.22 -9.31 -15.25
CA PHE A 473 -0.97 -7.91 -14.89
C PHE A 473 -0.91 -6.99 -16.11
N PHE A 474 -1.06 -7.53 -17.31
CA PHE A 474 -1.17 -6.76 -18.55
C PHE A 474 -2.63 -6.55 -18.95
N SER A 475 -2.92 -5.50 -19.71
CA SER A 475 -4.24 -5.29 -20.30
C SER A 475 -4.59 -6.40 -21.30
N GLU A 476 -5.88 -6.60 -21.58
CA GLU A 476 -6.31 -7.61 -22.57
C GLU A 476 -5.66 -7.43 -23.94
N VAL A 477 -5.51 -6.17 -24.37
CA VAL A 477 -4.88 -5.82 -25.66
C VAL A 477 -3.40 -6.23 -25.69
N GLU A 478 -2.68 -6.06 -24.58
CA GLU A 478 -1.27 -6.42 -24.48
C GLU A 478 -1.08 -7.92 -24.40
N ARG A 479 -1.95 -8.63 -23.64
CA ARG A 479 -1.94 -10.10 -23.55
C ARG A 479 -2.07 -10.77 -24.94
N SER A 480 -2.83 -10.18 -25.86
CA SER A 480 -3.00 -10.70 -27.21
C SER A 480 -1.79 -10.48 -28.12
N LYS A 481 -0.90 -9.54 -27.78
CA LYS A 481 0.23 -9.12 -28.62
C LYS A 481 1.58 -9.73 -28.23
N LYS A 482 1.75 -10.10 -26.96
CA LYS A 482 3.02 -10.62 -26.43
C LYS A 482 2.80 -12.02 -25.87
N ASP A 483 3.70 -12.95 -26.21
CA ASP A 483 3.73 -14.26 -25.52
C ASP A 483 4.42 -14.09 -24.15
N LEU A 484 3.64 -13.71 -23.17
CA LEU A 484 4.07 -13.53 -21.79
C LEU A 484 3.57 -14.65 -20.89
N ARG A 485 2.99 -15.71 -21.49
CA ARG A 485 2.28 -16.76 -20.74
C ARG A 485 3.19 -17.60 -19.85
N THR A 486 4.50 -17.67 -20.17
CA THR A 486 5.51 -18.37 -19.35
C THR A 486 6.14 -17.48 -18.28
N MET A 487 5.79 -16.20 -18.27
CA MET A 487 6.26 -15.25 -17.27
C MET A 487 5.57 -15.48 -15.94
N ALA A 488 6.35 -15.58 -14.87
CA ALA A 488 5.85 -15.77 -13.52
C ALA A 488 6.09 -14.54 -12.64
N ARG A 489 5.13 -14.22 -11.76
CA ARG A 489 5.37 -13.34 -10.63
C ARG A 489 5.50 -14.14 -9.36
N ALA A 490 6.57 -13.90 -8.61
CA ALA A 490 6.79 -14.40 -7.26
C ALA A 490 6.76 -13.26 -6.24
N SER A 491 6.14 -13.52 -5.08
CA SER A 491 6.20 -12.67 -3.88
C SER A 491 7.16 -13.33 -2.90
N LEU A 492 8.30 -12.70 -2.65
CA LEU A 492 9.38 -13.30 -1.88
C LEU A 492 9.43 -12.89 -0.40
N PRO A 493 8.81 -11.77 0.02
CA PRO A 493 8.89 -11.30 1.41
C PRO A 493 8.16 -12.15 2.44
N ASN A 494 7.21 -12.97 2.02
CA ASN A 494 6.40 -13.80 2.93
C ASN A 494 7.05 -15.14 3.30
N LEU A 495 8.25 -15.40 2.80
CA LEU A 495 8.94 -16.68 2.98
C LEU A 495 10.10 -16.57 3.97
N THR A 496 10.29 -17.64 4.75
CA THR A 496 11.56 -17.87 5.40
C THR A 496 12.63 -18.16 4.35
N PHE A 497 13.89 -17.91 4.67
CA PHE A 497 15.00 -18.18 3.77
C PHE A 497 15.04 -19.65 3.30
N SER A 498 14.78 -20.60 4.22
CA SER A 498 14.71 -22.02 3.91
C SER A 498 13.61 -22.37 2.91
N ASN A 499 12.40 -21.85 3.11
CA ASN A 499 11.28 -22.09 2.20
C ASN A 499 11.52 -21.47 0.82
N LEU A 500 12.14 -20.29 0.78
CA LEU A 500 12.52 -19.65 -0.47
C LEU A 500 13.54 -20.49 -1.25
N GLN A 501 14.58 -20.99 -0.59
CA GLN A 501 15.57 -21.87 -1.22
C GLN A 501 14.93 -23.18 -1.72
N LYS A 502 14.03 -23.76 -0.91
CA LYS A 502 13.24 -24.94 -1.31
C LYS A 502 12.47 -24.66 -2.59
N ALA A 503 11.73 -23.54 -2.64
CA ALA A 503 10.95 -23.16 -3.81
C ALA A 503 11.83 -22.95 -5.06
N ALA A 504 12.91 -22.18 -4.94
CA ALA A 504 13.82 -21.92 -6.06
C ALA A 504 14.44 -23.21 -6.63
N LYS A 505 14.84 -24.14 -5.74
CA LYS A 505 15.35 -25.46 -6.15
C LYS A 505 14.29 -26.28 -6.88
N LEU A 506 13.08 -26.38 -6.33
CA LEU A 506 11.97 -27.12 -6.95
C LEU A 506 11.58 -26.54 -8.31
N ILE A 507 11.57 -25.20 -8.45
CA ILE A 507 11.34 -24.53 -9.74
C ILE A 507 12.43 -24.97 -10.73
N LYS A 508 13.71 -24.84 -10.35
CA LYS A 508 14.83 -25.17 -11.22
C LYS A 508 14.80 -26.65 -11.63
N GLU A 509 14.66 -27.55 -10.67
CA GLU A 509 14.58 -29.00 -10.90
C GLU A 509 13.44 -29.34 -11.86
N TYR A 510 12.23 -28.78 -11.64
CA TYR A 510 11.10 -29.03 -12.52
C TYR A 510 11.34 -28.51 -13.94
N ILE A 511 11.89 -27.31 -14.09
CA ILE A 511 12.12 -26.68 -15.40
C ILE A 511 13.24 -27.39 -16.17
N THR A 512 14.24 -27.98 -15.49
CA THR A 512 15.40 -28.63 -16.13
C THR A 512 15.28 -30.14 -16.23
N ALA A 513 14.28 -30.77 -15.60
CA ALA A 513 14.02 -32.21 -15.72
C ALA A 513 13.27 -32.52 -17.02
#